data_38bc4137867b836b04bca53035203a2b
#
_entry.id   38bc4137867b836b04bca53035203a2b
#
_cell.length_a   1.000
_cell.length_b   1.000
_cell.length_c   1.000
_cell.angle_alpha   90.00
_cell.angle_beta   90.00
_cell.angle_gamma   90.00
#
_symmetry.space_group_name_H-M   'P 1'
#
loop_
_entity.id
_entity.type
_entity.pdbx_description
1 polymer ?
#
loop_
_entity_poly.entity_id
_entity_poly.type
_entity_poly.pdbx_seq_one_letter_code
_entity_poly.pdbx_strand_id
1 'polypeptide(L)'
;MAKIIDRLKEQLTEDILTETEIDAVMEKEKYYPIESDAEQEDSVLKYSNGKSEMWVKCIYSDGEYLVSDVTLKTKKSGSTRTRHLTPEEIKQFMDYFRNNEKYDEFLIFLMELFLARRIGDTLCLEWGHFYYENGNKRDVIRDLLEQKTDKIAKLHIANVIWKYLDWYCEAKGINPMEHYKEDIFAHTSKAGVSKYLHPKAYTKEYDKAIKAQAKAFRYQFNCAAKALGIEGVSTHSIRKTFGRLAHDLNQFDPDCLDVLQSIYVHDSRETTKIYIDIIDDKAKGMFNGVADFVNDMDNGVEPCIQNIPVIGIKTNDLRDILLKAYNMGMENSSAQDVNIHMENMNHLISEVEKMRIQ
;
A
#
# COMPACT_ATOMS: atom_id res chain seq x y z
N MET A 1 -0.57 -24.73 -21.31
CA MET A 1 -0.04 -24.70 -19.93
C MET A 1 -0.83 -25.60 -18.99
N ALA A 2 -2.15 -25.48 -18.89
CA ALA A 2 -2.95 -26.43 -18.07
C ALA A 2 -2.66 -27.90 -18.39
N LYS A 3 -2.63 -28.29 -19.65
CA LYS A 3 -2.31 -29.65 -20.08
C LYS A 3 -0.94 -30.20 -19.63
N ILE A 4 0.06 -29.33 -19.39
CA ILE A 4 1.38 -29.74 -18.88
C ILE A 4 1.26 -30.07 -17.40
N ILE A 5 0.58 -29.23 -16.64
CA ILE A 5 0.37 -29.44 -15.20
C ILE A 5 -0.41 -30.72 -14.94
N ASP A 6 -1.49 -30.94 -15.69
CA ASP A 6 -2.31 -32.14 -15.55
C ASP A 6 -1.50 -33.40 -15.83
N ARG A 7 -0.66 -33.39 -16.87
CA ARG A 7 0.22 -34.52 -17.23
C ARG A 7 1.33 -34.74 -16.18
N LEU A 8 1.94 -33.68 -15.66
CA LEU A 8 2.95 -33.78 -14.61
C LEU A 8 2.36 -34.29 -13.30
N LYS A 9 1.15 -33.85 -12.97
CA LYS A 9 0.43 -34.40 -11.82
C LYS A 9 0.15 -35.90 -12.00
N GLU A 10 -0.33 -36.31 -13.17
CA GLU A 10 -0.60 -37.70 -13.46
C GLU A 10 0.66 -38.59 -13.42
N GLN A 11 1.84 -38.03 -13.75
CA GLN A 11 3.12 -38.75 -13.75
C GLN A 11 3.85 -38.73 -12.39
N LEU A 12 3.61 -37.75 -11.54
CA LEU A 12 4.39 -37.53 -10.32
C LEU A 12 3.58 -37.77 -9.04
N THR A 13 2.26 -37.66 -9.06
CA THR A 13 1.43 -37.90 -7.87
C THR A 13 1.06 -39.35 -7.73
N GLU A 14 1.03 -39.84 -6.48
CA GLU A 14 0.70 -41.23 -6.08
C GLU A 14 1.88 -42.21 -6.06
N ASP A 15 3.03 -41.91 -6.66
CA ASP A 15 4.24 -42.72 -6.57
C ASP A 15 5.28 -42.15 -5.62
N ILE A 16 6.04 -43.06 -4.99
CA ILE A 16 7.22 -42.67 -4.20
C ILE A 16 8.40 -42.62 -5.17
N LEU A 17 9.00 -41.45 -5.32
CA LEU A 17 10.01 -41.16 -6.32
C LEU A 17 11.31 -40.67 -5.68
N THR A 18 12.43 -40.99 -6.26
CA THR A 18 13.71 -40.36 -5.95
C THR A 18 13.80 -38.97 -6.61
N GLU A 19 14.64 -38.10 -6.08
CA GLU A 19 14.87 -36.77 -6.69
C GLU A 19 15.30 -36.87 -8.16
N THR A 20 16.16 -37.87 -8.48
CA THR A 20 16.62 -38.13 -9.86
C THR A 20 15.48 -38.51 -10.80
N GLU A 21 14.47 -39.21 -10.32
CA GLU A 21 13.31 -39.59 -11.14
C GLU A 21 12.39 -38.38 -11.38
N ILE A 22 12.21 -37.54 -10.36
CA ILE A 22 11.46 -36.28 -10.49
C ILE A 22 12.19 -35.36 -11.46
N ASP A 23 13.50 -35.20 -11.33
CA ASP A 23 14.36 -34.41 -12.22
C ASP A 23 14.23 -34.87 -13.67
N ALA A 24 14.29 -36.19 -13.92
CA ALA A 24 14.16 -36.75 -15.27
C ALA A 24 12.79 -36.47 -15.91
N VAL A 25 11.72 -36.43 -15.10
CA VAL A 25 10.38 -36.06 -15.58
C VAL A 25 10.32 -34.55 -15.88
N MET A 26 10.86 -33.73 -15.02
CA MET A 26 10.87 -32.28 -15.18
C MET A 26 11.72 -31.82 -16.36
N GLU A 27 12.86 -32.47 -16.59
CA GLU A 27 13.77 -32.18 -17.71
C GLU A 27 13.14 -32.47 -19.07
N LYS A 28 12.30 -33.51 -19.20
CA LYS A 28 11.52 -33.80 -20.42
C LYS A 28 10.60 -32.63 -20.81
N GLU A 29 10.12 -31.89 -19.83
CA GLU A 29 9.31 -30.69 -20.04
C GLU A 29 10.17 -29.39 -20.08
N LYS A 30 11.51 -29.53 -20.12
CA LYS A 30 12.50 -28.43 -20.16
C LYS A 30 12.46 -27.53 -18.91
N TYR A 31 12.19 -28.11 -17.76
CA TYR A 31 12.33 -27.48 -16.44
C TYR A 31 13.54 -28.07 -15.74
N TYR A 32 14.43 -27.21 -15.25
CA TYR A 32 15.67 -27.58 -14.61
C TYR A 32 15.65 -27.19 -13.12
N PRO A 33 16.28 -27.99 -12.24
CA PRO A 33 16.24 -27.71 -10.80
C PRO A 33 16.83 -26.34 -10.46
N ILE A 34 16.21 -25.68 -9.49
CA ILE A 34 16.75 -24.48 -8.83
C ILE A 34 17.25 -24.95 -7.47
N GLU A 35 18.36 -24.43 -6.95
CA GLU A 35 18.83 -24.71 -5.59
C GLU A 35 17.68 -24.57 -4.59
N SER A 36 17.35 -25.65 -3.87
CA SER A 36 16.30 -25.70 -2.86
C SER A 36 16.85 -26.25 -1.56
N ASP A 37 16.42 -25.67 -0.43
CA ASP A 37 16.69 -26.19 0.93
C ASP A 37 15.75 -27.38 1.23
N ALA A 38 16.00 -28.54 0.59
CA ALA A 38 15.03 -29.66 0.47
C ALA A 38 15.25 -30.80 1.47
N GLU A 39 15.59 -30.51 2.74
CA GLU A 39 15.76 -31.54 3.76
C GLU A 39 14.73 -31.46 4.91
N GLN A 40 13.51 -30.98 4.65
CA GLN A 40 12.45 -30.89 5.66
C GLN A 40 11.24 -31.74 5.29
N GLU A 41 10.50 -32.18 6.30
CA GLU A 41 9.33 -33.05 6.21
C GLU A 41 8.25 -32.57 5.19
N ASP A 42 8.16 -31.24 4.98
CA ASP A 42 7.35 -30.59 3.93
C ASP A 42 8.27 -29.93 2.90
N SER A 43 8.79 -30.70 1.95
CA SER A 43 9.74 -30.24 0.94
C SER A 43 9.03 -29.67 -0.30
N VAL A 44 9.60 -28.60 -0.87
CA VAL A 44 9.17 -28.05 -2.16
C VAL A 44 10.35 -28.04 -3.12
N LEU A 45 10.36 -28.96 -4.07
CA LEU A 45 11.35 -28.94 -5.15
C LEU A 45 10.95 -27.88 -6.18
N LYS A 46 11.90 -27.07 -6.60
CA LYS A 46 11.67 -25.93 -7.50
C LYS A 46 12.44 -26.13 -8.79
N TYR A 47 11.76 -25.98 -9.91
CA TYR A 47 12.31 -26.10 -11.25
C TYR A 47 12.01 -24.85 -12.07
N SER A 48 12.89 -24.46 -12.99
CA SER A 48 12.69 -23.29 -13.85
C SER A 48 13.05 -23.59 -15.30
N ASN A 49 12.29 -23.00 -16.22
CA ASN A 49 12.65 -22.91 -17.64
C ASN A 49 13.07 -21.51 -18.08
N GLY A 50 13.41 -20.62 -17.13
CA GLY A 50 13.74 -19.22 -17.37
C GLY A 50 12.52 -18.29 -17.48
N LYS A 51 11.35 -18.80 -17.92
CA LYS A 51 10.10 -18.02 -18.09
C LYS A 51 9.07 -18.31 -17.00
N SER A 52 9.10 -19.50 -16.44
CA SER A 52 8.18 -19.94 -15.39
C SER A 52 8.89 -20.88 -14.43
N GLU A 53 8.32 -21.06 -13.26
CA GLU A 53 8.80 -21.99 -12.25
C GLU A 53 7.74 -23.05 -12.01
N MET A 54 8.18 -24.30 -11.89
CA MET A 54 7.36 -25.42 -11.47
C MET A 54 7.73 -25.76 -10.03
N TRP A 55 6.75 -25.81 -9.16
CA TRP A 55 6.93 -26.13 -7.76
C TRP A 55 6.26 -27.46 -7.48
N VAL A 56 7.07 -28.44 -7.05
CA VAL A 56 6.65 -29.81 -6.72
C VAL A 56 6.65 -29.92 -5.21
N LYS A 57 5.46 -30.04 -4.61
CA LYS A 57 5.30 -30.26 -3.18
C LYS A 57 5.40 -31.76 -2.89
N CYS A 58 6.26 -32.12 -1.96
CA CYS A 58 6.50 -33.52 -1.59
C CYS A 58 6.66 -33.67 -0.09
N ILE A 59 6.35 -34.87 0.39
CA ILE A 59 6.75 -35.35 1.71
C ILE A 59 8.03 -36.12 1.52
N TYR A 60 9.11 -35.72 2.23
CA TYR A 60 10.40 -36.39 2.15
C TYR A 60 10.54 -37.42 3.27
N SER A 61 11.01 -38.63 2.93
CA SER A 61 11.38 -39.66 3.88
C SER A 61 12.50 -40.54 3.30
N ASP A 62 13.61 -40.66 4.04
CA ASP A 62 14.73 -41.57 3.75
C ASP A 62 15.29 -41.56 2.31
N GLY A 63 15.35 -40.37 1.68
CA GLY A 63 15.85 -40.20 0.31
C GLY A 63 14.79 -40.32 -0.77
N GLU A 64 13.56 -40.52 -0.40
CA GLU A 64 12.41 -40.67 -1.31
C GLU A 64 11.39 -39.54 -1.11
N TYR A 65 10.66 -39.21 -2.15
CA TYR A 65 9.67 -38.13 -2.19
C TYR A 65 8.31 -38.65 -2.60
N LEU A 66 7.30 -38.42 -1.78
CA LEU A 66 5.91 -38.59 -2.15
C LEU A 66 5.36 -37.24 -2.62
N VAL A 67 5.14 -37.09 -3.93
CA VAL A 67 4.64 -35.84 -4.51
C VAL A 67 3.16 -35.67 -4.20
N SER A 68 2.83 -34.57 -3.50
CA SER A 68 1.45 -34.24 -3.12
C SER A 68 0.77 -33.24 -4.05
N ASP A 69 1.53 -32.35 -4.71
CA ASP A 69 1.00 -31.39 -5.68
C ASP A 69 2.08 -30.82 -6.60
N VAL A 70 1.69 -30.42 -7.81
CA VAL A 70 2.53 -29.73 -8.78
C VAL A 70 1.86 -28.41 -9.17
N THR A 71 2.58 -27.29 -8.97
CA THR A 71 2.05 -25.94 -9.23
C THR A 71 2.97 -25.19 -10.19
N LEU A 72 2.40 -24.63 -11.25
CA LEU A 72 3.11 -23.72 -12.15
C LEU A 72 3.05 -22.29 -11.63
N LYS A 73 4.22 -21.72 -11.37
CA LYS A 73 4.36 -20.28 -11.10
C LYS A 73 4.99 -19.61 -12.32
N THR A 74 4.21 -18.93 -13.11
CA THR A 74 4.76 -18.08 -14.16
C THR A 74 5.57 -16.96 -13.50
N LYS A 75 6.87 -16.86 -13.84
CA LYS A 75 7.61 -15.64 -13.53
C LYS A 75 6.84 -14.51 -14.19
N LYS A 76 6.22 -13.68 -13.39
CA LYS A 76 5.69 -12.41 -13.89
C LYS A 76 6.91 -11.67 -14.41
N SER A 77 7.05 -11.59 -15.74
CA SER A 77 8.03 -10.70 -16.37
C SER A 77 7.82 -9.33 -15.76
N GLY A 78 8.82 -8.86 -14.99
CA GLY A 78 8.83 -7.57 -14.34
C GLY A 78 7.44 -7.12 -13.89
N SER A 79 6.95 -7.60 -12.74
CA SER A 79 5.84 -6.93 -12.06
C SER A 79 6.33 -5.50 -11.83
N THR A 80 5.95 -4.58 -12.70
CA THR A 80 6.13 -3.16 -12.45
C THR A 80 5.44 -2.91 -11.12
N ARG A 81 6.24 -2.67 -10.10
CA ARG A 81 5.76 -2.39 -8.75
C ARG A 81 4.87 -1.17 -8.87
N THR A 82 3.62 -1.32 -8.48
CA THR A 82 2.69 -0.18 -8.53
C THR A 82 3.17 0.91 -7.59
N ARG A 83 3.18 2.14 -8.06
CA ARG A 83 3.53 3.33 -7.28
C ARG A 83 2.33 3.86 -6.47
N HIS A 84 2.56 4.76 -5.55
CA HIS A 84 1.52 5.57 -4.92
C HIS A 84 0.97 6.63 -5.89
N LEU A 85 -0.17 7.22 -5.55
CA LEU A 85 -0.78 8.34 -6.29
C LEU A 85 -0.20 9.66 -5.78
N THR A 86 -0.05 10.63 -6.68
CA THR A 86 0.25 12.01 -6.29
C THR A 86 -1.00 12.71 -5.75
N PRO A 87 -0.88 13.85 -5.03
CA PRO A 87 -2.03 14.63 -4.59
C PRO A 87 -2.96 15.06 -5.75
N GLU A 88 -2.39 15.43 -6.89
CA GLU A 88 -3.11 15.81 -8.10
C GLU A 88 -3.89 14.62 -8.68
N GLU A 89 -3.28 13.44 -8.72
CA GLU A 89 -3.92 12.22 -9.20
C GLU A 89 -5.08 11.79 -8.28
N ILE A 90 -4.93 11.93 -6.97
CA ILE A 90 -6.02 11.68 -6.01
C ILE A 90 -7.22 12.56 -6.38
N LYS A 91 -6.99 13.86 -6.58
CA LYS A 91 -8.04 14.81 -6.98
C LYS A 91 -8.67 14.43 -8.31
N GLN A 92 -7.85 14.07 -9.31
CA GLN A 92 -8.34 13.65 -10.63
C GLN A 92 -9.22 12.40 -10.55
N PHE A 93 -8.86 11.37 -9.76
CA PHE A 93 -9.70 10.20 -9.55
C PHE A 93 -11.02 10.56 -8.85
N MET A 94 -10.95 11.39 -7.80
CA MET A 94 -12.15 11.84 -7.09
C MET A 94 -13.11 12.58 -8.03
N ASP A 95 -12.59 13.51 -8.82
CA ASP A 95 -13.40 14.30 -9.77
C ASP A 95 -13.94 13.38 -10.88
N TYR A 96 -13.15 12.45 -11.39
CA TYR A 96 -13.59 11.49 -12.40
C TYR A 96 -14.77 10.64 -11.93
N PHE A 97 -14.68 10.02 -10.76
CA PHE A 97 -15.76 9.19 -10.25
C PHE A 97 -17.00 10.01 -9.94
N ARG A 98 -16.85 11.20 -9.37
CA ARG A 98 -17.97 12.10 -9.04
C ARG A 98 -18.68 12.60 -10.30
N ASN A 99 -17.95 13.10 -11.28
CA ASN A 99 -18.50 13.67 -12.51
C ASN A 99 -19.16 12.61 -13.41
N ASN A 100 -18.79 11.35 -13.25
CA ASN A 100 -19.41 10.23 -13.97
C ASN A 100 -20.47 9.49 -13.14
N GLU A 101 -20.93 10.07 -12.01
CA GLU A 101 -21.96 9.52 -11.12
C GLU A 101 -21.63 8.09 -10.62
N LYS A 102 -20.33 7.76 -10.51
CA LYS A 102 -19.82 6.49 -10.00
C LYS A 102 -19.71 6.54 -8.48
N TYR A 103 -20.86 6.61 -7.82
CA TYR A 103 -20.95 6.83 -6.37
C TYR A 103 -20.26 5.72 -5.56
N ASP A 104 -20.44 4.47 -5.98
CA ASP A 104 -19.84 3.32 -5.30
C ASP A 104 -18.32 3.32 -5.44
N GLU A 105 -17.84 3.51 -6.67
CA GLU A 105 -16.39 3.57 -6.94
C GLU A 105 -15.73 4.75 -6.23
N PHE A 106 -16.42 5.88 -6.15
CA PHE A 106 -15.95 7.05 -5.41
C PHE A 106 -15.79 6.75 -3.92
N LEU A 107 -16.81 6.15 -3.29
CA LEU A 107 -16.76 5.84 -1.87
C LEU A 107 -15.76 4.70 -1.58
N ILE A 108 -15.68 3.66 -2.42
CA ILE A 108 -14.67 2.59 -2.30
C ILE A 108 -13.27 3.17 -2.35
N PHE A 109 -12.99 4.06 -3.32
CA PHE A 109 -11.71 4.74 -3.45
C PHE A 109 -11.32 5.48 -2.18
N LEU A 110 -12.24 6.28 -1.62
CA LEU A 110 -12.00 7.04 -0.41
C LEU A 110 -11.83 6.16 0.83
N MET A 111 -12.64 5.11 0.96
CA MET A 111 -12.53 4.18 2.09
C MET A 111 -11.21 3.41 2.06
N GLU A 112 -10.76 2.95 0.89
CA GLU A 112 -9.46 2.30 0.73
C GLU A 112 -8.31 3.28 1.07
N LEU A 113 -8.44 4.56 0.66
CA LEU A 113 -7.48 5.60 0.95
C LEU A 113 -7.43 5.96 2.45
N PHE A 114 -8.59 6.20 3.09
CA PHE A 114 -8.63 6.69 4.48
C PHE A 114 -8.39 5.60 5.53
N LEU A 115 -8.77 4.36 5.23
CA LEU A 115 -8.64 3.24 6.16
C LEU A 115 -7.39 2.40 5.90
N ALA A 116 -6.66 2.67 4.83
CA ALA A 116 -5.46 1.93 4.42
C ALA A 116 -5.70 0.41 4.29
N ARG A 117 -6.91 -0.01 3.89
CA ARG A 117 -7.26 -1.43 3.75
C ARG A 117 -7.10 -1.91 2.32
N ARG A 118 -7.02 -3.25 2.15
CA ARG A 118 -7.07 -3.85 0.80
C ARG A 118 -8.49 -3.79 0.29
N ILE A 119 -8.67 -3.75 -1.03
CA ILE A 119 -9.99 -3.70 -1.66
C ILE A 119 -10.95 -4.80 -1.15
N GLY A 120 -10.44 -6.01 -0.91
CA GLY A 120 -11.27 -7.09 -0.33
C GLY A 120 -11.80 -6.73 1.06
N ASP A 121 -10.94 -6.19 1.93
CA ASP A 121 -11.31 -5.80 3.29
C ASP A 121 -12.23 -4.57 3.29
N THR A 122 -12.01 -3.62 2.36
CA THR A 122 -12.86 -2.44 2.18
C THR A 122 -14.29 -2.82 1.78
N LEU A 123 -14.43 -3.81 0.91
CA LEU A 123 -15.75 -4.27 0.45
C LEU A 123 -16.54 -5.05 1.52
N CYS A 124 -15.87 -5.50 2.58
CA CYS A 124 -16.51 -6.15 3.73
C CYS A 124 -16.91 -5.15 4.85
N LEU A 125 -16.82 -3.84 4.60
CA LEU A 125 -17.24 -2.84 5.56
C LEU A 125 -18.76 -2.82 5.65
N GLU A 126 -19.27 -2.98 6.87
CA GLU A 126 -20.68 -2.91 7.22
C GLU A 126 -21.03 -1.54 7.78
N TRP A 127 -22.29 -1.13 7.70
CA TRP A 127 -22.77 0.09 8.35
C TRP A 127 -22.53 0.08 9.85
N GLY A 128 -22.66 -1.10 10.49
CA GLY A 128 -22.36 -1.29 11.91
C GLY A 128 -20.89 -1.04 12.31
N HIS A 129 -19.96 -1.03 11.37
CA HIS A 129 -18.59 -0.61 11.63
C HIS A 129 -18.46 0.91 11.88
N PHE A 130 -19.40 1.70 11.34
CA PHE A 130 -19.39 3.16 11.43
C PHE A 130 -20.39 3.71 12.43
N TYR A 131 -21.48 3.00 12.73
CA TYR A 131 -22.52 3.44 13.64
C TYR A 131 -22.70 2.46 14.79
N TYR A 132 -23.14 2.95 15.93
CA TYR A 132 -23.72 2.13 16.98
C TYR A 132 -25.19 1.84 16.68
N GLU A 133 -25.78 0.82 17.32
CA GLU A 133 -27.20 0.49 17.13
C GLU A 133 -28.18 1.64 17.47
N ASN A 134 -27.74 2.57 18.30
CA ASN A 134 -28.50 3.78 18.63
C ASN A 134 -28.33 4.92 17.61
N GLY A 135 -27.64 4.69 16.50
CA GLY A 135 -27.38 5.68 15.46
C GLY A 135 -26.20 6.63 15.72
N ASN A 136 -25.54 6.53 16.86
CA ASN A 136 -24.36 7.34 17.13
C ASN A 136 -23.18 6.91 16.24
N LYS A 137 -22.39 7.88 15.81
CA LYS A 137 -21.16 7.66 15.01
C LYS A 137 -20.06 7.05 15.88
N ARG A 138 -19.29 6.11 15.32
CA ARG A 138 -18.12 5.50 15.98
C ARG A 138 -16.86 6.25 15.61
N ASP A 139 -15.91 6.32 16.53
CA ASP A 139 -14.56 6.87 16.28
C ASP A 139 -13.56 5.80 15.85
N VAL A 140 -13.88 4.52 16.10
CA VAL A 140 -12.96 3.40 15.90
C VAL A 140 -13.74 2.15 15.48
N ILE A 141 -13.27 1.51 14.41
CA ILE A 141 -13.63 0.13 14.05
C ILE A 141 -12.67 -0.81 14.78
N ARG A 142 -13.20 -1.79 15.52
CA ARG A 142 -12.40 -2.68 16.39
C ARG A 142 -12.41 -4.14 15.97
N ASP A 143 -13.24 -4.51 15.03
CA ASP A 143 -13.67 -5.87 14.73
C ASP A 143 -13.57 -6.25 13.24
N LEU A 144 -12.89 -5.44 12.42
CA LEU A 144 -12.66 -5.76 11.02
C LEU A 144 -11.62 -6.88 10.90
N LEU A 145 -12.06 -8.06 10.46
CA LEU A 145 -11.19 -9.19 10.18
C LEU A 145 -10.58 -9.03 8.77
N GLU A 146 -9.25 -8.97 8.68
CA GLU A 146 -8.55 -8.94 7.40
C GLU A 146 -8.60 -10.31 6.71
N GLN A 147 -9.12 -10.38 5.49
CA GLN A 147 -9.29 -11.63 4.73
C GLN A 147 -7.99 -12.38 4.41
N LYS A 148 -6.86 -11.67 4.30
CA LYS A 148 -5.58 -12.28 3.91
C LYS A 148 -4.75 -12.75 5.08
N THR A 149 -4.88 -12.14 6.25
CA THR A 149 -4.00 -12.34 7.39
C THR A 149 -4.70 -12.97 8.59
N ASP A 150 -6.05 -13.08 8.53
CA ASP A 150 -6.91 -13.51 9.62
C ASP A 150 -6.69 -12.73 10.94
N LYS A 151 -6.19 -11.49 10.82
CA LYS A 151 -5.93 -10.60 11.96
C LYS A 151 -7.04 -9.56 12.08
N ILE A 152 -7.39 -9.23 13.32
CA ILE A 152 -8.37 -8.16 13.59
C ILE A 152 -7.65 -6.81 13.50
N ALA A 153 -8.14 -5.93 12.66
CA ALA A 153 -7.64 -4.57 12.52
C ALA A 153 -8.41 -3.60 13.42
N LYS A 154 -7.66 -2.72 14.10
CA LYS A 154 -8.21 -1.55 14.79
C LYS A 154 -8.00 -0.33 13.89
N LEU A 155 -9.07 0.32 13.46
CA LEU A 155 -9.01 1.43 12.52
C LEU A 155 -9.65 2.67 13.14
N HIS A 156 -8.95 3.79 13.10
CA HIS A 156 -9.51 5.09 13.49
C HIS A 156 -10.28 5.70 12.33
N ILE A 157 -11.47 6.21 12.62
CA ILE A 157 -12.35 6.85 11.64
C ILE A 157 -12.08 8.35 11.66
N ALA A 158 -11.47 8.86 10.58
CA ALA A 158 -11.23 10.29 10.45
C ALA A 158 -12.57 11.04 10.25
N ASN A 159 -12.71 12.21 10.88
CA ASN A 159 -13.96 12.99 10.82
C ASN A 159 -14.43 13.30 9.40
N VAL A 160 -13.51 13.45 8.46
CA VAL A 160 -13.83 13.72 7.06
C VAL A 160 -14.62 12.58 6.38
N ILE A 161 -14.52 11.35 6.88
CA ILE A 161 -15.23 10.19 6.34
C ILE A 161 -16.74 10.40 6.41
N TRP A 162 -17.22 11.02 7.47
CA TRP A 162 -18.66 11.27 7.68
C TRP A 162 -19.26 12.13 6.58
N LYS A 163 -18.54 13.16 6.12
CA LYS A 163 -18.98 14.00 5.01
C LYS A 163 -19.24 13.16 3.75
N TYR A 164 -18.39 12.19 3.47
CA TYR A 164 -18.52 11.37 2.27
C TYR A 164 -19.55 10.26 2.42
N LEU A 165 -19.69 9.70 3.63
CA LEU A 165 -20.76 8.74 3.92
C LEU A 165 -22.14 9.41 3.86
N ASP A 166 -22.29 10.58 4.47
CA ASP A 166 -23.56 11.34 4.44
C ASP A 166 -23.92 11.69 2.99
N TRP A 167 -22.94 12.18 2.20
CA TRP A 167 -23.14 12.45 0.77
C TRP A 167 -23.54 11.20 -0.02
N TYR A 168 -22.92 10.05 0.24
CA TYR A 168 -23.24 8.79 -0.43
C TYR A 168 -24.64 8.31 -0.09
N CYS A 169 -25.02 8.39 1.19
CA CYS A 169 -26.36 8.05 1.66
C CYS A 169 -27.44 8.91 0.97
N GLU A 170 -27.19 10.21 0.88
CA GLU A 170 -28.09 11.15 0.18
C GLU A 170 -28.20 10.81 -1.32
N ALA A 171 -27.07 10.63 -2.01
CA ALA A 171 -27.05 10.33 -3.43
C ALA A 171 -27.72 8.99 -3.80
N LYS A 172 -27.67 8.00 -2.90
CA LYS A 172 -28.24 6.65 -3.11
C LYS A 172 -29.61 6.46 -2.46
N GLY A 173 -30.07 7.42 -1.66
CA GLY A 173 -31.31 7.30 -0.89
C GLY A 173 -31.24 6.20 0.18
N ILE A 174 -30.10 6.01 0.83
CA ILE A 174 -29.84 4.95 1.80
C ILE A 174 -29.94 5.52 3.22
N ASN A 175 -30.71 4.85 4.09
CA ASN A 175 -30.65 5.08 5.53
C ASN A 175 -29.75 4.03 6.19
N PRO A 176 -28.58 4.39 6.71
CA PRO A 176 -27.63 3.43 7.29
C PRO A 176 -28.22 2.57 8.41
N MET A 177 -29.16 3.11 9.17
CA MET A 177 -29.76 2.39 10.30
C MET A 177 -30.73 1.29 9.89
N GLU A 178 -31.34 1.39 8.73
CA GLU A 178 -32.18 0.33 8.15
C GLU A 178 -31.32 -0.84 7.63
N HIS A 179 -30.04 -0.55 7.31
CA HIS A 179 -29.08 -1.50 6.76
C HIS A 179 -27.92 -1.80 7.73
N TYR A 180 -28.10 -1.56 9.03
CA TYR A 180 -27.05 -1.59 10.05
C TYR A 180 -26.13 -2.82 10.00
N LYS A 181 -26.72 -4.00 9.72
CA LYS A 181 -25.99 -5.29 9.62
C LYS A 181 -25.68 -5.71 8.19
N GLU A 182 -25.69 -4.78 7.25
CA GLU A 182 -25.42 -5.05 5.84
C GLU A 182 -24.10 -4.41 5.42
N ASP A 183 -23.42 -5.01 4.43
CA ASP A 183 -22.26 -4.40 3.80
C ASP A 183 -22.66 -3.07 3.14
N ILE A 184 -21.81 -2.05 3.26
CA ILE A 184 -22.05 -0.73 2.67
C ILE A 184 -22.21 -0.85 1.14
N PHE A 185 -21.47 -1.74 0.52
CA PHE A 185 -21.44 -1.96 -0.93
C PHE A 185 -22.29 -3.16 -1.40
N ALA A 186 -23.16 -3.69 -0.55
CA ALA A 186 -24.01 -4.84 -0.88
C ALA A 186 -24.95 -4.57 -2.06
N HIS A 187 -25.38 -3.33 -2.22
CA HIS A 187 -26.30 -2.90 -3.28
C HIS A 187 -25.68 -2.91 -4.68
N THR A 188 -24.35 -2.98 -4.79
CA THR A 188 -23.64 -3.01 -6.07
C THR A 188 -23.49 -4.40 -6.64
N SER A 189 -23.77 -5.42 -5.85
CA SER A 189 -23.59 -6.81 -6.25
C SER A 189 -24.82 -7.35 -6.98
N LYS A 190 -24.68 -7.60 -8.26
CA LYS A 190 -25.65 -8.39 -9.06
C LYS A 190 -25.71 -9.87 -8.63
N ALA A 191 -24.86 -10.31 -7.72
CA ALA A 191 -24.67 -11.72 -7.37
C ALA A 191 -25.54 -12.20 -6.20
N GLY A 192 -26.45 -11.38 -5.68
CA GLY A 192 -27.36 -11.80 -4.59
C GLY A 192 -26.61 -12.17 -3.30
N VAL A 193 -25.64 -11.35 -2.92
CA VAL A 193 -24.80 -11.60 -1.73
C VAL A 193 -25.67 -11.64 -0.50
N SER A 194 -25.33 -12.53 0.43
CA SER A 194 -25.88 -12.50 1.77
C SER A 194 -25.63 -11.13 2.40
N LYS A 195 -26.70 -10.55 2.87
CA LYS A 195 -26.72 -9.18 3.35
C LYS A 195 -26.06 -9.00 4.71
N TYR A 196 -25.79 -10.06 5.41
CA TYR A 196 -25.17 -10.01 6.71
C TYR A 196 -24.34 -11.25 6.99
N LEU A 197 -23.09 -11.05 7.33
CA LEU A 197 -22.20 -12.11 7.76
C LEU A 197 -21.40 -11.69 8.99
N HIS A 198 -21.54 -12.47 10.01
CA HIS A 198 -20.62 -12.37 11.14
C HIS A 198 -19.19 -12.66 10.65
N PRO A 199 -18.14 -11.94 11.09
CA PRO A 199 -16.75 -12.11 10.63
C PRO A 199 -16.23 -13.56 10.66
N LYS A 200 -16.83 -14.42 11.48
CA LYS A 200 -16.48 -15.84 11.61
C LYS A 200 -17.32 -16.79 10.72
N ALA A 201 -18.21 -16.26 9.92
CA ALA A 201 -19.20 -17.06 9.17
C ALA A 201 -19.19 -16.76 7.67
N TYR A 202 -18.05 -16.37 7.09
CA TYR A 202 -17.91 -16.18 5.65
C TYR A 202 -18.20 -17.48 4.91
N THR A 203 -19.21 -17.47 4.04
CA THR A 203 -19.50 -18.56 3.13
C THR A 203 -18.62 -18.45 1.88
N LYS A 204 -18.47 -19.60 1.16
CA LYS A 204 -17.76 -19.59 -0.14
C LYS A 204 -18.45 -18.69 -1.17
N GLU A 205 -19.76 -18.53 -1.08
CA GLU A 205 -20.57 -17.67 -1.93
C GLU A 205 -20.28 -16.19 -1.66
N TYR A 206 -20.18 -15.80 -0.40
CA TYR A 206 -19.80 -14.45 -0.01
C TYR A 206 -18.39 -14.08 -0.51
N ASP A 207 -17.44 -14.96 -0.25
CA ASP A 207 -16.06 -14.82 -0.73
C ASP A 207 -16.00 -14.65 -2.26
N LYS A 208 -16.80 -15.43 -2.98
CA LYS A 208 -16.90 -15.34 -4.44
C LYS A 208 -17.49 -14.00 -4.88
N ALA A 209 -18.47 -13.51 -4.17
CA ALA A 209 -19.10 -12.22 -4.44
C ALA A 209 -18.15 -11.04 -4.18
N ILE A 210 -17.45 -11.02 -3.03
CA ILE A 210 -16.44 -10.01 -2.73
C ILE A 210 -15.30 -10.02 -3.78
N LYS A 211 -14.83 -11.20 -4.20
CA LYS A 211 -13.84 -11.32 -5.27
C LYS A 211 -14.36 -10.77 -6.61
N ALA A 212 -15.64 -10.96 -6.92
CA ALA A 212 -16.27 -10.43 -8.13
C ALA A 212 -16.40 -8.90 -8.08
N GLN A 213 -16.83 -8.34 -6.95
CA GLN A 213 -16.89 -6.88 -6.72
C GLN A 213 -15.50 -6.25 -6.79
N ALA A 214 -14.49 -6.85 -6.13
CA ALA A 214 -13.11 -6.39 -6.19
C ALA A 214 -12.57 -6.39 -7.63
N LYS A 215 -12.93 -7.39 -8.43
CA LYS A 215 -12.59 -7.43 -9.86
C LYS A 215 -13.28 -6.31 -10.64
N ALA A 216 -14.55 -6.05 -10.37
CA ALA A 216 -15.31 -4.97 -11.00
C ALA A 216 -14.72 -3.60 -10.67
N PHE A 217 -14.41 -3.33 -9.38
CA PHE A 217 -13.77 -2.08 -8.97
C PHE A 217 -12.38 -1.92 -9.62
N ARG A 218 -11.54 -2.96 -9.63
CA ARG A 218 -10.24 -2.90 -10.33
C ARG A 218 -10.38 -2.54 -11.81
N TYR A 219 -11.39 -3.09 -12.46
CA TYR A 219 -11.68 -2.74 -13.86
C TYR A 219 -12.06 -1.26 -13.98
N GLN A 220 -12.98 -0.75 -13.16
CA GLN A 220 -13.41 0.64 -13.17
C GLN A 220 -12.26 1.60 -12.83
N PHE A 221 -11.42 1.25 -11.84
CA PHE A 221 -10.23 2.01 -11.50
C PHE A 221 -9.25 2.10 -12.68
N ASN A 222 -9.00 0.98 -13.36
CA ASN A 222 -8.11 0.95 -14.53
C ASN A 222 -8.70 1.75 -15.71
N CYS A 223 -10.02 1.74 -15.91
CA CYS A 223 -10.68 2.57 -16.91
C CYS A 223 -10.51 4.06 -16.57
N ALA A 224 -10.67 4.44 -15.32
CA ALA A 224 -10.44 5.80 -14.85
C ALA A 224 -8.98 6.22 -15.05
N ALA A 225 -8.02 5.39 -14.62
CA ALA A 225 -6.59 5.66 -14.80
C ALA A 225 -6.24 5.87 -16.28
N LYS A 226 -6.75 5.02 -17.16
CA LYS A 226 -6.56 5.16 -18.61
C LYS A 226 -7.17 6.46 -19.17
N ALA A 227 -8.37 6.81 -18.73
CA ALA A 227 -9.07 8.03 -19.16
C ALA A 227 -8.33 9.29 -18.70
N LEU A 228 -7.67 9.22 -17.53
CA LEU A 228 -6.89 10.32 -16.96
C LEU A 228 -5.42 10.35 -17.45
N GLY A 229 -4.97 9.36 -18.23
CA GLY A 229 -3.58 9.25 -18.67
C GLY A 229 -2.60 8.87 -17.53
N ILE A 230 -3.10 8.26 -16.45
CA ILE A 230 -2.30 7.89 -15.27
C ILE A 230 -1.80 6.45 -15.42
N GLU A 231 -0.47 6.27 -15.38
CA GLU A 231 0.18 4.98 -15.58
C GLU A 231 0.87 4.46 -14.32
N GLY A 232 1.15 3.15 -14.28
CA GLY A 232 1.87 2.49 -13.19
C GLY A 232 1.09 2.35 -11.88
N VAL A 233 -0.24 2.48 -11.93
CA VAL A 233 -1.14 2.45 -10.77
C VAL A 233 -2.11 1.27 -10.79
N SER A 234 -2.57 0.88 -9.63
CA SER A 234 -3.62 -0.12 -9.42
C SER A 234 -4.38 0.19 -8.12
N THR A 235 -5.37 -0.60 -7.75
CA THR A 235 -6.04 -0.44 -6.45
C THR A 235 -5.07 -0.51 -5.26
N HIS A 236 -3.97 -1.25 -5.35
CA HIS A 236 -2.91 -1.22 -4.34
C HIS A 236 -2.21 0.14 -4.20
N SER A 237 -2.23 0.95 -5.26
CA SER A 237 -1.70 2.31 -5.21
C SER A 237 -2.46 3.19 -4.24
N ILE A 238 -3.78 3.00 -4.13
CA ILE A 238 -4.63 3.76 -3.19
C ILE A 238 -4.15 3.53 -1.75
N ARG A 239 -3.99 2.27 -1.36
CA ARG A 239 -3.48 1.91 -0.03
C ARG A 239 -2.04 2.38 0.20
N LYS A 240 -1.16 2.26 -0.80
CA LYS A 240 0.20 2.81 -0.72
C LYS A 240 0.22 4.31 -0.51
N THR A 241 -0.72 5.02 -1.15
CA THR A 241 -0.85 6.46 -1.05
C THR A 241 -1.13 6.91 0.38
N PHE A 242 -2.00 6.21 1.14
CA PHE A 242 -2.18 6.50 2.56
C PHE A 242 -0.85 6.47 3.31
N GLY A 243 -0.08 5.38 3.17
CA GLY A 243 1.18 5.25 3.89
C GLY A 243 2.23 6.26 3.47
N ARG A 244 2.28 6.59 2.18
CA ARG A 244 3.19 7.62 1.68
C ARG A 244 2.83 8.99 2.24
N LEU A 245 1.58 9.40 2.15
CA LEU A 245 1.11 10.67 2.70
C LEU A 245 1.28 10.74 4.22
N ALA A 246 0.91 9.66 4.93
CA ALA A 246 1.07 9.62 6.38
C ALA A 246 2.54 9.73 6.79
N HIS A 247 3.46 9.08 6.07
CA HIS A 247 4.89 9.22 6.30
C HIS A 247 5.37 10.64 6.01
N ASP A 248 5.02 11.22 4.86
CA ASP A 248 5.51 12.53 4.44
C ASP A 248 4.99 13.65 5.36
N LEU A 249 3.76 13.51 5.87
CA LEU A 249 3.18 14.44 6.86
C LEU A 249 3.78 14.30 8.27
N ASN A 250 4.38 13.15 8.60
CA ASN A 250 4.91 12.82 9.91
C ASN A 250 6.38 12.37 9.84
N GLN A 251 7.15 12.84 8.87
CA GLN A 251 8.53 12.39 8.63
C GLN A 251 9.49 12.66 9.80
N PHE A 252 9.18 13.60 10.69
CA PHE A 252 9.98 13.94 11.87
C PHE A 252 9.52 13.21 13.14
N ASP A 253 8.43 12.43 13.07
CA ASP A 253 8.00 11.57 14.16
C ASP A 253 8.81 10.25 14.12
N PRO A 254 9.62 9.96 15.15
CA PRO A 254 10.44 8.76 15.18
C PRO A 254 9.62 7.46 15.18
N ASP A 255 8.37 7.53 15.63
CA ASP A 255 7.47 6.38 15.73
C ASP A 255 6.61 6.18 14.47
N CYS A 256 6.67 7.11 13.51
CA CYS A 256 5.84 7.09 12.30
C CYS A 256 5.85 5.74 11.57
N LEU A 257 7.03 5.14 11.40
CA LEU A 257 7.16 3.84 10.72
C LEU A 257 6.59 2.68 11.53
N ASP A 258 6.66 2.72 12.87
CA ASP A 258 6.09 1.68 13.74
C ASP A 258 4.57 1.76 13.72
N VAL A 259 4.04 2.98 13.76
CA VAL A 259 2.59 3.22 13.62
C VAL A 259 2.10 2.72 12.26
N LEU A 260 2.79 3.04 11.17
CA LEU A 260 2.46 2.55 9.83
C LEU A 260 2.58 1.03 9.72
N GLN A 261 3.61 0.43 10.31
CA GLN A 261 3.76 -1.03 10.38
C GLN A 261 2.55 -1.67 11.08
N SER A 262 2.12 -1.09 12.20
CA SER A 262 0.94 -1.54 12.94
C SER A 262 -0.35 -1.39 12.12
N ILE A 263 -0.55 -0.23 11.44
CA ILE A 263 -1.72 0.01 10.58
C ILE A 263 -1.77 -1.01 9.45
N TYR A 264 -0.66 -1.30 8.79
CA TYR A 264 -0.58 -2.25 7.68
C TYR A 264 -0.51 -3.71 8.13
N VAL A 265 -0.27 -3.97 9.42
CA VAL A 265 -0.05 -5.30 9.97
C VAL A 265 1.12 -5.99 9.26
N HIS A 266 2.20 -5.24 9.00
CA HIS A 266 3.41 -5.75 8.39
C HIS A 266 4.32 -6.41 9.43
N ASP A 267 5.06 -7.45 9.04
CA ASP A 267 5.93 -8.20 9.95
C ASP A 267 7.22 -7.43 10.29
N SER A 268 7.63 -6.44 9.46
CA SER A 268 8.81 -5.62 9.71
C SER A 268 8.70 -4.18 9.22
N ARG A 269 9.53 -3.29 9.79
CA ARG A 269 9.69 -1.90 9.31
C ARG A 269 10.21 -1.85 7.88
N GLU A 270 11.11 -2.77 7.51
CA GLU A 270 11.67 -2.87 6.17
C GLU A 270 10.58 -3.15 5.14
N THR A 271 9.65 -4.06 5.46
CA THR A 271 8.48 -4.31 4.61
C THR A 271 7.65 -3.04 4.43
N THR A 272 7.46 -2.24 5.47
CA THR A 272 6.72 -0.98 5.42
C THR A 272 7.46 0.05 4.57
N LYS A 273 8.77 0.26 4.77
CA LYS A 273 9.60 1.17 3.96
C LYS A 273 9.56 0.83 2.47
N ILE A 274 9.70 -0.46 2.17
CA ILE A 274 9.60 -0.96 0.79
C ILE A 274 8.20 -0.71 0.23
N TYR A 275 7.17 -0.93 1.02
CA TYR A 275 5.78 -0.80 0.58
C TYR A 275 5.40 0.63 0.21
N ILE A 276 5.88 1.62 0.93
CA ILE A 276 5.59 3.05 0.71
C ILE A 276 6.65 3.77 -0.14
N ASP A 277 7.51 3.02 -0.81
CA ASP A 277 8.51 3.48 -1.79
C ASP A 277 9.62 4.41 -1.24
N ILE A 278 9.82 4.48 0.09
CA ILE A 278 10.87 5.30 0.72
C ILE A 278 12.28 4.87 0.28
N ILE A 279 12.51 3.57 0.13
CA ILE A 279 13.84 3.06 -0.26
C ILE A 279 14.17 3.48 -1.67
N ASP A 280 13.20 3.43 -2.58
CA ASP A 280 13.39 3.79 -3.98
C ASP A 280 13.67 5.29 -4.14
N ASP A 281 12.98 6.15 -3.36
CA ASP A 281 13.23 7.59 -3.36
C ASP A 281 14.61 7.95 -2.80
N LYS A 282 15.01 7.29 -1.71
CA LYS A 282 16.38 7.47 -1.16
C LYS A 282 17.45 7.02 -2.16
N ALA A 283 17.22 5.89 -2.81
CA ALA A 283 18.14 5.41 -3.86
C ALA A 283 18.23 6.43 -5.00
N LYS A 284 17.07 6.93 -5.50
CA LYS A 284 17.04 7.98 -6.53
C LYS A 284 17.81 9.23 -6.10
N GLY A 285 17.61 9.67 -4.86
CA GLY A 285 18.37 10.81 -4.29
C GLY A 285 19.88 10.56 -4.29
N MET A 286 20.32 9.34 -3.92
CA MET A 286 21.75 8.97 -3.96
C MET A 286 22.31 8.99 -5.38
N PHE A 287 21.57 8.44 -6.36
CA PHE A 287 22.01 8.49 -7.77
C PHE A 287 22.12 9.92 -8.29
N ASN A 288 21.13 10.76 -8.01
CA ASN A 288 21.17 12.17 -8.40
C ASN A 288 22.34 12.89 -7.72
N GLY A 289 22.54 12.71 -6.41
CA GLY A 289 23.64 13.33 -5.68
C GLY A 289 25.02 12.96 -6.24
N VAL A 290 25.24 11.71 -6.66
CA VAL A 290 26.46 11.31 -7.33
C VAL A 290 26.59 11.97 -8.71
N ALA A 291 25.48 12.04 -9.49
CA ALA A 291 25.49 12.68 -10.80
C ALA A 291 25.77 14.18 -10.70
N ASP A 292 25.13 14.87 -9.74
CA ASP A 292 25.35 16.28 -9.48
C ASP A 292 26.80 16.56 -9.07
N PHE A 293 27.37 15.73 -8.18
CA PHE A 293 28.76 15.82 -7.77
C PHE A 293 29.73 15.71 -8.97
N VAL A 294 29.51 14.77 -9.87
CA VAL A 294 30.33 14.60 -11.08
C VAL A 294 30.17 15.80 -12.02
N ASN A 295 28.94 16.28 -12.19
CA ASN A 295 28.64 17.45 -13.01
C ASN A 295 29.30 18.73 -12.46
N ASP A 296 29.32 18.94 -11.15
CA ASP A 296 29.98 20.06 -10.50
C ASP A 296 31.50 20.01 -10.75
N MET A 297 32.11 18.81 -10.65
CA MET A 297 33.53 18.62 -10.99
C MET A 297 33.81 18.98 -12.46
N ASP A 298 32.98 18.55 -13.40
CA ASP A 298 33.13 18.82 -14.83
C ASP A 298 32.98 20.32 -15.14
N ASN A 299 32.17 21.04 -14.38
CA ASN A 299 32.01 22.47 -14.48
C ASN A 299 33.03 23.29 -13.67
N GLY A 300 34.04 22.65 -13.08
CA GLY A 300 35.13 23.31 -12.34
C GLY A 300 34.72 23.84 -10.97
N VAL A 301 33.58 23.35 -10.43
CA VAL A 301 33.16 23.61 -9.06
C VAL A 301 33.89 22.65 -8.13
N GLU A 302 34.60 23.14 -7.12
CA GLU A 302 35.21 22.25 -6.11
C GLU A 302 34.09 21.54 -5.33
N PRO A 303 33.97 20.21 -5.47
CA PRO A 303 32.90 19.48 -4.79
C PRO A 303 33.17 19.45 -3.29
N CYS A 304 32.24 19.98 -2.52
CA CYS A 304 32.32 19.99 -1.05
C CYS A 304 31.55 18.79 -0.51
N ILE A 305 32.26 17.72 -0.12
CA ILE A 305 31.67 16.62 0.65
C ILE A 305 31.54 17.09 2.11
N GLN A 306 30.51 17.87 2.39
CA GLN A 306 30.18 18.21 3.77
C GLN A 306 29.09 17.24 4.25
N ASN A 307 29.43 16.45 5.27
CA ASN A 307 28.44 15.79 6.12
C ASN A 307 27.72 16.86 6.97
N ILE A 308 26.89 17.66 6.34
CA ILE A 308 26.01 18.57 7.08
C ILE A 308 24.84 17.71 7.57
N PRO A 309 24.68 17.51 8.88
CA PRO A 309 23.50 16.86 9.40
C PRO A 309 22.28 17.72 9.02
N VAL A 310 21.43 17.22 8.12
CA VAL A 310 20.16 17.87 7.80
C VAL A 310 19.25 17.69 9.00
N ILE A 311 19.14 18.72 9.84
CA ILE A 311 18.16 18.76 10.92
C ILE A 311 16.85 19.22 10.29
N GLY A 312 15.88 18.29 10.15
CA GLY A 312 14.53 18.63 9.72
C GLY A 312 13.82 19.43 10.81
N ILE A 313 13.72 20.74 10.65
CA ILE A 313 12.95 21.62 11.56
C ILE A 313 11.68 22.03 10.82
N LYS A 314 10.51 21.93 11.50
CA LYS A 314 9.26 22.49 10.94
C LYS A 314 9.43 24.00 10.79
N THR A 315 8.90 24.58 9.72
CA THR A 315 9.06 26.02 9.42
C THR A 315 8.59 26.91 10.58
N ASN A 316 7.51 26.50 11.27
CA ASN A 316 7.02 27.24 12.44
C ASN A 316 7.99 27.14 13.62
N ASP A 317 8.58 25.97 13.87
CA ASP A 317 9.55 25.77 14.95
C ASP A 317 10.85 26.53 14.67
N LEU A 318 11.29 26.55 13.38
CA LEU A 318 12.44 27.36 12.97
C LEU A 318 12.18 28.86 13.17
N ARG A 319 10.97 29.34 12.81
CA ARG A 319 10.53 30.69 13.05
C ARG A 319 10.55 31.05 14.55
N ASP A 320 10.03 30.15 15.39
CA ASP A 320 10.00 30.35 16.85
C ASP A 320 11.41 30.34 17.47
N ILE A 321 12.30 29.47 16.94
CA ILE A 321 13.72 29.44 17.36
C ILE A 321 14.42 30.73 16.95
N LEU A 322 14.22 31.18 15.71
CA LEU A 322 14.79 32.44 15.23
C LEU A 322 14.26 33.65 16.01
N LEU A 323 12.96 33.70 16.33
CA LEU A 323 12.35 34.72 17.16
C LEU A 323 12.91 34.72 18.61
N LYS A 324 13.11 33.54 19.21
CA LYS A 324 13.72 33.41 20.53
C LYS A 324 15.18 33.87 20.54
N ALA A 325 15.96 33.40 19.54
CA ALA A 325 17.36 33.81 19.40
C ALA A 325 17.49 35.32 19.18
N TYR A 326 16.60 35.89 18.37
CA TYR A 326 16.49 37.33 18.15
C TYR A 326 16.19 38.08 19.45
N ASN A 327 15.16 37.69 20.19
CA ASN A 327 14.78 38.34 21.46
C ASN A 327 15.91 38.26 22.51
N MET A 328 16.62 37.11 22.59
CA MET A 328 17.79 36.95 23.47
C MET A 328 18.97 37.86 23.08
N GLY A 329 19.17 38.10 21.76
CA GLY A 329 20.19 39.03 21.27
C GLY A 329 19.84 40.51 21.44
N MET A 330 18.54 40.80 21.63
CA MET A 330 18.01 42.17 21.70
C MET A 330 17.97 42.79 23.11
N GLU A 331 18.21 41.97 24.15
CA GLU A 331 18.14 42.50 25.55
C GLU A 331 19.06 43.68 25.85
N ASN A 332 20.00 44.01 24.94
CA ASN A 332 20.97 45.09 25.09
C ASN A 332 21.12 45.99 23.85
N SER A 333 20.21 46.00 22.90
CA SER A 333 20.35 46.74 21.64
C SER A 333 19.51 48.03 21.59
N SER A 334 19.98 49.05 20.84
CA SER A 334 19.23 50.29 20.64
C SER A 334 18.02 50.10 19.71
N ALA A 335 17.01 51.00 19.81
CA ALA A 335 15.78 50.89 18.98
C ALA A 335 16.05 50.96 17.46
N GLN A 336 17.18 51.51 17.03
CA GLN A 336 17.56 51.61 15.63
C GLN A 336 18.19 50.30 15.12
N ASP A 337 18.95 49.60 15.98
CA ASP A 337 19.49 48.27 15.69
C ASP A 337 18.38 47.21 15.59
N VAL A 338 17.31 47.36 16.39
CA VAL A 338 16.13 46.49 16.40
C VAL A 338 15.46 46.45 15.03
N ASN A 339 15.25 47.58 14.38
CA ASN A 339 14.57 47.62 13.07
C ASN A 339 15.41 46.97 11.96
N ILE A 340 16.73 47.20 11.95
CA ILE A 340 17.65 46.59 10.96
C ILE A 340 17.69 45.07 11.16
N HIS A 341 17.70 44.60 12.39
CA HIS A 341 17.71 43.19 12.70
C HIS A 341 16.38 42.53 12.38
N MET A 342 15.22 43.21 12.55
CA MET A 342 13.90 42.71 12.13
C MET A 342 13.79 42.57 10.62
N GLU A 343 14.30 43.53 9.85
CA GLU A 343 14.34 43.46 8.39
C GLU A 343 15.19 42.27 7.90
N ASN A 344 16.39 42.10 8.46
CA ASN A 344 17.29 41.01 8.17
C ASN A 344 16.67 39.65 8.51
N MET A 345 15.97 39.53 9.63
CA MET A 345 15.30 38.28 10.03
C MET A 345 14.13 37.96 9.12
N ASN A 346 13.31 38.94 8.74
CA ASN A 346 12.21 38.75 7.79
C ASN A 346 12.74 38.34 6.41
N HIS A 347 13.88 38.89 5.99
CA HIS A 347 14.57 38.47 4.79
C HIS A 347 15.02 37.00 4.88
N LEU A 348 15.63 36.59 5.98
CA LEU A 348 16.09 35.20 6.22
C LEU A 348 14.91 34.20 6.24
N ILE A 349 13.81 34.57 6.89
CA ILE A 349 12.58 33.76 6.89
C ILE A 349 12.05 33.59 5.45
N SER A 350 12.02 34.68 4.67
CA SER A 350 11.59 34.66 3.26
C SER A 350 12.48 33.78 2.38
N GLU A 351 13.80 33.77 2.62
CA GLU A 351 14.77 32.94 1.92
C GLU A 351 14.54 31.44 2.24
N VAL A 352 14.34 31.11 3.52
CA VAL A 352 14.02 29.72 3.95
C VAL A 352 12.69 29.24 3.37
N GLU A 353 11.69 30.12 3.29
CA GLU A 353 10.40 29.79 2.67
C GLU A 353 10.54 29.54 1.14
N LYS A 354 11.42 30.28 0.46
CA LYS A 354 11.72 30.06 -0.97
C LYS A 354 12.45 28.72 -1.23
N MET A 355 13.37 28.31 -0.34
CA MET A 355 14.08 27.04 -0.44
C MET A 355 13.15 25.82 -0.30
N ARG A 356 11.93 26.01 0.20
CA ARG A 356 10.93 24.95 0.37
C ARG A 356 10.15 24.64 -0.92
N ILE A 357 10.27 25.49 -1.94
CA ILE A 357 9.50 25.39 -3.20
C ILE A 357 10.35 24.75 -4.33
N GLN A 358 11.62 24.45 -4.09
CA GLN A 358 12.48 23.69 -4.98
C GLN A 358 12.66 22.26 -4.48
#